data_b7a6c2e5e515593a82377e16da7d54ea
#
_entry.id   b7a6c2e5e515593a82377e16da7d54ea
#
_cell.length_a   1.000
_cell.length_b   1.000
_cell.length_c   1.000
_cell.angle_alpha   90.00
_cell.angle_beta   90.00
_cell.angle_gamma   90.00
#
_symmetry.space_group_name_H-M   'P 1'
#
loop_
_entity.id
_entity.type
_entity.pdbx_description
1 polymer ?
#
loop_
_entity_poly.entity_id
_entity_poly.type
_entity_poly.pdbx_seq_one_letter_code
_entity_poly.pdbx_strand_id
1 'polypeptide(L)'
;DLYRSPTWHADYVDELRSPYAAIQTSIGCQFKCGFCMINLINKNDLEPQSTASNYAGMRYWSEEFVGNEVEKLYKAGVKTIRITDEMFFLNRKRYIPILNRLAALNVDDDLRLWAYARIDTVPSPEILKLIREAGFRWLCVGIESGSKAVRLEVAKGKFEEVDVTRVVRQIEAADINVMANYIFGLPSDTEDSINETY
;
A
#
# COMPACT_ATOMS: atom_id res chain seq x y z
N ASP A 1 22.71 9.84 -8.50
CA ASP A 1 21.30 10.23 -8.65
C ASP A 1 20.37 9.09 -9.10
N LEU A 2 20.59 7.87 -8.60
CA LEU A 2 19.76 6.71 -8.95
C LEU A 2 18.29 6.85 -8.52
N TYR A 3 18.02 7.73 -7.55
CA TYR A 3 16.69 7.94 -6.97
C TYR A 3 15.98 9.20 -7.45
N ARG A 4 16.54 9.88 -8.44
CA ARG A 4 15.85 11.01 -9.07
C ARG A 4 14.86 10.51 -10.11
N SER A 5 13.66 11.06 -10.09
CA SER A 5 12.68 10.80 -11.14
C SER A 5 13.21 11.25 -12.51
N PRO A 6 13.09 10.45 -13.56
CA PRO A 6 13.48 10.88 -14.91
C PRO A 6 12.76 12.17 -15.33
N THR A 7 13.52 13.12 -15.84
CA THR A 7 13.02 14.46 -16.21
C THR A 7 12.75 14.61 -17.70
N TRP A 8 12.31 13.58 -18.34
CA TRP A 8 12.11 13.55 -19.79
C TRP A 8 11.00 14.49 -20.31
N HIS A 9 10.36 15.27 -19.44
CA HIS A 9 9.29 16.18 -19.84
C HIS A 9 9.69 17.65 -19.93
N ALA A 10 10.65 18.12 -19.15
CA ALA A 10 11.12 19.50 -19.22
C ALA A 10 12.30 19.77 -18.27
N ASP A 11 13.34 20.33 -18.75
CA ASP A 11 14.55 20.62 -18.00
C ASP A 11 14.29 21.56 -16.80
N TYR A 12 13.41 22.54 -16.98
CA TYR A 12 13.04 23.50 -15.92
C TYR A 12 12.31 22.89 -14.71
N VAL A 13 11.77 21.70 -14.82
CA VAL A 13 11.08 21.01 -13.70
C VAL A 13 12.08 20.30 -12.79
N ASP A 14 13.30 20.08 -13.25
CA ASP A 14 14.31 19.31 -12.53
C ASP A 14 14.74 20.00 -11.22
N GLU A 15 14.83 21.31 -11.23
CA GLU A 15 15.18 22.11 -10.05
C GLU A 15 14.08 22.06 -8.97
N LEU A 16 12.83 21.81 -9.37
CA LEU A 16 11.68 21.74 -8.47
C LEU A 16 11.42 20.31 -7.95
N ARG A 17 12.09 19.29 -8.52
CA ARG A 17 11.90 17.90 -8.12
C ARG A 17 12.88 17.51 -7.01
N SER A 18 12.34 17.08 -5.90
CA SER A 18 13.15 16.42 -4.88
C SER A 18 13.53 15.00 -5.32
N PRO A 19 14.69 14.48 -4.88
CA PRO A 19 15.02 13.08 -5.05
C PRO A 19 13.92 12.18 -4.49
N TYR A 20 13.65 11.07 -5.19
CA TYR A 20 12.63 10.12 -4.79
C TYR A 20 13.14 8.69 -4.90
N ALA A 21 12.65 7.80 -4.06
CA ALA A 21 12.95 6.38 -4.10
C ALA A 21 11.69 5.52 -4.04
N ALA A 22 11.79 4.32 -4.60
CA ALA A 22 10.83 3.25 -4.40
C ALA A 22 11.54 2.10 -3.69
N ILE A 23 10.99 1.61 -2.59
CA ILE A 23 11.54 0.48 -1.84
C ILE A 23 10.49 -0.61 -1.68
N GLN A 24 10.93 -1.85 -1.69
CA GLN A 24 10.11 -3.00 -1.38
C GLN A 24 10.56 -3.58 -0.05
N THR A 25 9.64 -3.79 0.89
CA THR A 25 9.93 -4.27 2.24
C THR A 25 9.35 -5.66 2.50
N SER A 26 8.45 -6.10 1.64
CA SER A 26 7.90 -7.46 1.62
C SER A 26 7.55 -7.88 0.20
N ILE A 27 7.41 -9.18 -0.01
CA ILE A 27 6.98 -9.76 -1.27
C ILE A 27 5.81 -10.70 -0.99
N GLY A 28 4.78 -10.57 -1.82
CA GLY A 28 3.61 -11.43 -1.78
C GLY A 28 2.41 -10.80 -1.11
N CYS A 29 1.30 -11.53 -1.20
CA CYS A 29 0.04 -11.15 -0.58
C CYS A 29 -0.69 -12.40 -0.12
N GLN A 30 -1.28 -12.37 1.07
CA GLN A 30 -2.02 -13.53 1.61
C GLN A 30 -3.44 -13.64 1.06
N PHE A 31 -3.93 -12.62 0.36
CA PHE A 31 -5.28 -12.61 -0.19
C PHE A 31 -5.35 -13.31 -1.55
N LYS A 32 -6.53 -13.86 -1.86
CA LYS A 32 -6.79 -14.62 -3.09
C LYS A 32 -7.84 -13.89 -3.94
N CYS A 33 -7.62 -12.60 -4.20
CA CYS A 33 -8.53 -11.81 -5.03
C CYS A 33 -8.55 -12.37 -6.46
N GLY A 34 -9.75 -12.61 -7.00
CA GLY A 34 -9.94 -13.29 -8.27
C GLY A 34 -9.34 -12.57 -9.49
N PHE A 35 -9.20 -11.26 -9.41
CA PHE A 35 -8.62 -10.42 -10.46
C PHE A 35 -7.10 -10.24 -10.35
N CYS A 36 -6.48 -10.65 -9.22
CA CYS A 36 -5.10 -10.30 -8.91
C CYS A 36 -4.12 -11.38 -9.38
N MET A 37 -3.14 -10.98 -10.19
CA MET A 37 -2.13 -11.88 -10.70
C MET A 37 -1.02 -12.23 -9.66
N ILE A 38 -1.00 -11.60 -8.49
CA ILE A 38 -0.01 -11.90 -7.46
C ILE A 38 -0.08 -13.37 -7.01
N ASN A 39 -1.26 -13.98 -7.08
CA ASN A 39 -1.45 -15.39 -6.80
C ASN A 39 -0.71 -16.31 -7.79
N LEU A 40 -0.46 -15.82 -9.00
CA LEU A 40 0.32 -16.55 -10.01
C LEU A 40 1.83 -16.42 -9.77
N ILE A 41 2.26 -15.27 -9.26
CA ILE A 41 3.68 -14.94 -9.02
C ILE A 41 4.18 -15.60 -7.73
N ASN A 42 3.34 -15.65 -6.70
CA ASN A 42 3.69 -16.20 -5.38
C ASN A 42 3.52 -17.71 -5.27
N LYS A 43 3.72 -18.42 -6.35
CA LYS A 43 3.62 -19.88 -6.35
C LYS A 43 4.79 -20.54 -5.64
N ASN A 44 4.51 -21.70 -5.07
CA ASN A 44 5.54 -22.63 -4.70
C ASN A 44 6.02 -23.33 -5.98
N ASP A 45 7.26 -23.12 -6.38
CA ASP A 45 7.89 -23.70 -7.60
C ASP A 45 7.90 -25.23 -7.63
N LEU A 46 7.50 -25.89 -6.57
CA LEU A 46 7.47 -27.33 -6.44
C LEU A 46 6.24 -28.00 -7.06
N GLU A 47 5.25 -27.22 -7.54
CA GLU A 47 4.03 -27.76 -8.11
C GLU A 47 3.84 -27.38 -9.58
N PRO A 48 3.66 -28.39 -10.46
CA PRO A 48 3.59 -28.16 -11.92
C PRO A 48 2.33 -27.41 -12.38
N GLN A 49 1.33 -27.31 -11.55
CA GLN A 49 0.11 -26.53 -11.83
C GLN A 49 -0.21 -25.63 -10.65
N SER A 50 -0.02 -24.39 -10.87
CA SER A 50 -0.31 -23.35 -9.92
C SER A 50 -1.79 -23.07 -9.84
N THR A 51 -2.40 -23.61 -8.85
CA THR A 51 -3.68 -23.14 -8.40
C THR A 51 -3.46 -22.11 -7.28
N ALA A 52 -4.37 -21.14 -7.13
CA ALA A 52 -4.35 -20.18 -6.04
C ALA A 52 -4.40 -20.83 -4.63
N SER A 53 -4.54 -22.16 -4.54
CA SER A 53 -4.46 -22.92 -3.30
C SER A 53 -3.04 -23.15 -2.79
N ASN A 54 -2.01 -23.08 -3.64
CA ASN A 54 -0.61 -23.39 -3.32
C ASN A 54 0.21 -22.11 -3.11
N TYR A 55 -0.34 -21.22 -2.41
CA TYR A 55 0.17 -19.89 -2.17
C TYR A 55 1.39 -19.91 -1.25
N ALA A 56 2.52 -19.44 -1.73
CA ALA A 56 3.67 -19.13 -0.90
C ALA A 56 3.36 -17.89 -0.06
N GLY A 57 3.44 -18.03 1.25
CA GLY A 57 3.13 -16.93 2.17
C GLY A 57 3.99 -15.67 1.96
N MET A 58 3.63 -14.61 2.66
CA MET A 58 4.39 -13.34 2.65
C MET A 58 5.84 -13.57 3.05
N ARG A 59 6.76 -12.95 2.33
CA ARG A 59 8.19 -12.90 2.64
C ARG A 59 8.56 -11.48 3.02
N TYR A 60 9.36 -11.32 4.07
CA TYR A 60 9.68 -10.01 4.64
C TYR A 60 11.18 -9.80 4.74
N TRP A 61 11.65 -8.61 4.44
CA TRP A 61 12.94 -8.15 4.96
C TRP A 61 12.82 -7.83 6.43
N SER A 62 13.94 -7.92 7.17
CA SER A 62 13.92 -7.58 8.59
C SER A 62 13.57 -6.12 8.83
N GLU A 63 13.01 -5.83 9.99
CA GLU A 63 12.65 -4.47 10.42
C GLU A 63 13.90 -3.58 10.47
N GLU A 64 15.01 -4.15 10.91
CA GLU A 64 16.31 -3.48 10.95
C GLU A 64 16.78 -3.09 9.55
N PHE A 65 16.71 -4.02 8.59
CA PHE A 65 17.08 -3.73 7.20
C PHE A 65 16.24 -2.60 6.63
N VAL A 66 14.92 -2.67 6.78
CA VAL A 66 14.01 -1.64 6.25
C VAL A 66 14.30 -0.28 6.88
N GLY A 67 14.47 -0.24 8.20
CA GLY A 67 14.79 1.00 8.90
C GLY A 67 16.13 1.59 8.47
N ASN A 68 17.16 0.75 8.28
CA ASN A 68 18.48 1.19 7.81
C ASN A 68 18.42 1.76 6.38
N GLU A 69 17.67 1.13 5.48
CA GLU A 69 17.52 1.61 4.10
C GLU A 69 16.79 2.96 4.04
N VAL A 70 15.70 3.13 4.79
CA VAL A 70 15.00 4.43 4.82
C VAL A 70 15.89 5.52 5.44
N GLU A 71 16.58 5.22 6.54
CA GLU A 71 17.50 6.18 7.18
C GLU A 71 18.64 6.59 6.25
N LYS A 72 19.22 5.66 5.51
CA LYS A 72 20.25 5.89 4.51
C LYS A 72 19.75 6.80 3.39
N LEU A 73 18.56 6.53 2.86
CA LEU A 73 17.91 7.36 1.85
C LEU A 73 17.65 8.78 2.39
N TYR A 74 17.10 8.87 3.59
CA TYR A 74 16.82 10.15 4.25
C TYR A 74 18.08 10.99 4.42
N LYS A 75 19.18 10.40 4.93
CA LYS A 75 20.49 11.06 5.06
C LYS A 75 21.08 11.49 3.71
N ALA A 76 20.76 10.78 2.64
CA ALA A 76 21.14 11.16 1.28
C ALA A 76 20.25 12.25 0.66
N GLY A 77 19.29 12.80 1.43
CA GLY A 77 18.39 13.88 0.97
C GLY A 77 17.11 13.37 0.28
N VAL A 78 16.87 12.05 0.25
CA VAL A 78 15.63 11.48 -0.32
C VAL A 78 14.54 11.54 0.72
N LYS A 79 13.61 12.47 0.56
CA LYS A 79 12.48 12.68 1.49
C LYS A 79 11.18 12.04 1.01
N THR A 80 11.06 11.75 -0.27
CA THR A 80 9.87 11.13 -0.87
C THR A 80 10.16 9.69 -1.20
N ILE A 81 9.46 8.76 -0.52
CA ILE A 81 9.69 7.32 -0.66
C ILE A 81 8.35 6.58 -0.85
N ARG A 82 8.29 5.80 -1.92
CA ARG A 82 7.20 4.86 -2.15
C ARG A 82 7.55 3.49 -1.60
N ILE A 83 6.69 2.94 -0.73
CA ILE A 83 6.74 1.53 -0.37
C ILE A 83 5.90 0.75 -1.38
N THR A 84 6.56 -0.13 -2.13
CA THR A 84 5.94 -0.85 -3.25
C THR A 84 5.37 -2.21 -2.87
N ASP A 85 5.35 -2.53 -1.59
CA ASP A 85 4.72 -3.75 -1.07
C ASP A 85 3.27 -3.82 -1.50
N GLU A 86 2.80 -5.00 -1.85
CA GLU A 86 1.39 -5.25 -2.10
C GLU A 86 0.54 -4.95 -0.87
N MET A 87 1.08 -5.25 0.33
CA MET A 87 0.35 -5.13 1.59
C MET A 87 1.30 -4.84 2.77
N PHE A 88 1.72 -3.62 2.94
CA PHE A 88 2.66 -3.23 4.00
C PHE A 88 2.08 -3.43 5.42
N PHE A 89 0.81 -3.10 5.62
CA PHE A 89 0.16 -3.03 6.93
C PHE A 89 -0.49 -4.34 7.41
N LEU A 90 -0.10 -5.51 6.89
CA LEU A 90 -0.69 -6.79 7.32
C LEU A 90 -0.14 -7.32 8.63
N ASN A 91 1.18 -7.31 8.81
CA ASN A 91 1.83 -7.88 9.99
C ASN A 91 2.14 -6.80 11.03
N ARG A 92 1.22 -6.63 12.01
CA ARG A 92 1.36 -5.60 13.05
C ARG A 92 2.66 -5.72 13.84
N LYS A 93 3.09 -6.94 14.16
CA LYS A 93 4.33 -7.17 14.92
C LYS A 93 5.57 -6.66 14.18
N ARG A 94 5.49 -6.64 12.84
CA ARG A 94 6.55 -6.18 11.97
C ARG A 94 6.46 -4.67 11.69
N TYR A 95 5.31 -4.16 11.25
CA TYR A 95 5.26 -2.77 10.82
C TYR A 95 5.30 -1.77 11.96
N ILE A 96 4.86 -2.11 13.19
CA ILE A 96 4.92 -1.18 14.34
C ILE A 96 6.37 -0.78 14.69
N PRO A 97 7.34 -1.71 14.83
CA PRO A 97 8.74 -1.33 15.05
C PRO A 97 9.31 -0.45 13.92
N ILE A 98 8.96 -0.74 12.67
CA ILE A 98 9.37 0.09 11.53
C ILE A 98 8.78 1.49 11.66
N LEU A 99 7.48 1.63 11.92
CA LEU A 99 6.82 2.93 12.08
C LEU A 99 7.42 3.75 13.21
N ASN A 100 7.69 3.14 14.37
CA ASN A 100 8.34 3.83 15.50
C ASN A 100 9.72 4.37 15.11
N ARG A 101 10.50 3.59 14.38
CA ARG A 101 11.81 4.03 13.91
C ARG A 101 11.71 5.17 12.89
N LEU A 102 10.75 5.09 11.99
CA LEU A 102 10.50 6.15 11.00
C LEU A 102 9.98 7.43 11.66
N ALA A 103 9.10 7.32 12.65
CA ALA A 103 8.63 8.47 13.43
C ALA A 103 9.80 9.17 14.16
N ALA A 104 10.70 8.39 14.76
CA ALA A 104 11.91 8.94 15.38
C ALA A 104 12.87 9.61 14.38
N LEU A 105 12.87 9.17 13.13
CA LEU A 105 13.64 9.79 12.04
C LEU A 105 12.97 11.06 11.51
N ASN A 106 11.64 11.13 11.51
CA ASN A 106 10.82 12.18 10.89
C ASN A 106 10.55 13.37 11.82
N VAL A 107 11.53 13.79 12.61
CA VAL A 107 11.37 14.87 13.60
C VAL A 107 10.98 16.20 12.95
N ASP A 108 11.53 16.48 11.77
CA ASP A 108 11.29 17.71 11.02
C ASP A 108 9.99 17.65 10.18
N ASP A 109 9.23 16.56 10.29
CA ASP A 109 8.00 16.31 9.54
C ASP A 109 8.13 16.50 8.01
N ASP A 110 9.31 16.20 7.47
CA ASP A 110 9.65 16.40 6.06
C ASP A 110 9.69 15.10 5.24
N LEU A 111 9.56 13.93 5.89
CA LEU A 111 9.45 12.64 5.21
C LEU A 111 8.06 12.49 4.57
N ARG A 112 8.05 12.02 3.34
CA ARG A 112 6.85 11.85 2.50
C ARG A 112 6.76 10.41 2.02
N LEU A 113 6.09 9.58 2.80
CA LEU A 113 5.87 8.18 2.49
C LEU A 113 4.49 7.93 1.92
N TRP A 114 4.38 6.89 1.10
CA TRP A 114 3.11 6.31 0.71
C TRP A 114 3.22 4.81 0.50
N ALA A 115 2.13 4.10 0.76
CA ALA A 115 2.05 2.65 0.67
C ALA A 115 0.64 2.20 0.27
N TYR A 116 0.53 0.92 -0.09
CA TYR A 116 -0.74 0.28 -0.42
C TYR A 116 -1.37 -0.40 0.79
N ALA A 117 -2.69 -0.34 0.84
CA ALA A 117 -3.53 -1.08 1.77
C ALA A 117 -4.82 -1.53 1.07
N ARG A 118 -5.42 -2.62 1.51
CA ARG A 118 -6.80 -2.95 1.16
C ARG A 118 -7.72 -2.32 2.21
N ILE A 119 -8.90 -1.86 1.81
CA ILE A 119 -9.79 -1.09 2.68
C ILE A 119 -10.11 -1.77 4.02
N ASP A 120 -10.24 -3.10 4.02
CA ASP A 120 -10.50 -3.90 5.23
C ASP A 120 -9.26 -4.16 6.10
N THR A 121 -8.07 -3.79 5.62
CA THR A 121 -6.79 -3.95 6.35
C THR A 121 -6.24 -2.64 6.88
N VAL A 122 -6.94 -1.54 6.65
CA VAL A 122 -6.55 -0.24 7.19
C VAL A 122 -6.51 -0.31 8.72
N PRO A 123 -5.39 0.08 9.34
CA PRO A 123 -5.24 0.01 10.79
C PRO A 123 -6.20 0.92 11.57
N SER A 124 -6.27 0.68 12.88
CA SER A 124 -7.09 1.49 13.78
C SER A 124 -6.66 2.97 13.82
N PRO A 125 -7.53 3.89 14.26
CA PRO A 125 -7.21 5.33 14.33
C PRO A 125 -5.95 5.65 15.13
N GLU A 126 -5.66 4.90 16.18
CA GLU A 126 -4.45 5.08 16.99
C GLU A 126 -3.19 4.74 16.20
N ILE A 127 -3.27 3.69 15.38
CA ILE A 127 -2.15 3.29 14.52
C ILE A 127 -2.03 4.24 13.32
N LEU A 128 -3.13 4.75 12.80
CA LEU A 128 -3.09 5.76 11.73
C LEU A 128 -2.35 7.02 12.17
N LYS A 129 -2.47 7.45 13.42
CA LYS A 129 -1.64 8.55 13.98
C LYS A 129 -0.16 8.23 13.91
N LEU A 130 0.24 7.03 14.35
CA LEU A 130 1.65 6.60 14.26
C LEU A 130 2.13 6.52 12.81
N ILE A 131 1.27 6.07 11.89
CA ILE A 131 1.57 6.06 10.45
C ILE A 131 1.83 7.48 9.95
N ARG A 132 1.02 8.46 10.36
CA ARG A 132 1.22 9.87 10.03
C ARG A 132 2.52 10.43 10.60
N GLU A 133 2.81 10.15 11.86
CA GLU A 133 4.05 10.54 12.55
C GLU A 133 5.29 9.94 11.84
N ALA A 134 5.20 8.70 11.38
CA ALA A 134 6.25 8.03 10.61
C ALA A 134 6.49 8.64 9.21
N GLY A 135 5.70 9.62 8.81
CA GLY A 135 5.87 10.35 7.55
C GLY A 135 4.96 9.91 6.42
N PHE A 136 4.02 9.01 6.63
CA PHE A 136 3.06 8.65 5.59
C PHE A 136 2.08 9.80 5.35
N ARG A 137 2.02 10.24 4.09
CA ARG A 137 1.12 11.31 3.63
C ARG A 137 0.00 10.80 2.75
N TRP A 138 0.16 9.59 2.21
CA TRP A 138 -0.80 8.96 1.32
C TRP A 138 -0.94 7.49 1.62
N LEU A 139 -2.18 7.01 1.61
CA LEU A 139 -2.50 5.59 1.52
C LEU A 139 -3.24 5.33 0.20
N CYS A 140 -2.68 4.41 -0.60
CA CYS A 140 -3.34 3.89 -1.79
C CYS A 140 -4.21 2.72 -1.36
N VAL A 141 -5.53 2.92 -1.37
CA VAL A 141 -6.49 1.98 -0.79
C VAL A 141 -7.25 1.26 -1.90
N GLY A 142 -7.09 -0.06 -1.95
CA GLY A 142 -7.90 -0.92 -2.81
C GLY A 142 -9.33 -1.04 -2.27
N ILE A 143 -10.30 -0.50 -3.00
CA ILE A 143 -11.74 -0.56 -2.72
C ILE A 143 -12.42 -1.45 -3.75
N GLU A 144 -11.91 -1.43 -4.97
CA GLU A 144 -12.26 -2.21 -6.15
C GLU A 144 -13.62 -1.86 -6.73
N SER A 145 -14.69 -1.85 -5.93
CA SER A 145 -16.05 -1.51 -6.38
C SER A 145 -16.83 -0.84 -5.25
N GLY A 146 -17.72 0.08 -5.59
CA GLY A 146 -18.76 0.61 -4.70
C GLY A 146 -19.78 -0.46 -4.33
N SER A 147 -20.05 -1.39 -5.25
CA SER A 147 -21.02 -2.46 -5.03
C SER A 147 -20.50 -3.53 -4.08
N LYS A 148 -21.25 -3.74 -2.99
CA LYS A 148 -20.95 -4.80 -2.00
C LYS A 148 -20.99 -6.18 -2.63
N ALA A 149 -21.92 -6.43 -3.56
CA ALA A 149 -22.05 -7.73 -4.24
C ALA A 149 -20.81 -8.04 -5.09
N VAL A 150 -20.30 -7.06 -5.82
CA VAL A 150 -19.08 -7.20 -6.62
C VAL A 150 -17.87 -7.44 -5.72
N ARG A 151 -17.73 -6.69 -4.63
CA ARG A 151 -16.64 -6.91 -3.66
C ARG A 151 -16.65 -8.31 -3.05
N LEU A 152 -17.84 -8.87 -2.74
CA LEU A 152 -18.00 -10.22 -2.20
C LEU A 152 -17.46 -11.29 -3.16
N GLU A 153 -17.73 -11.12 -4.44
CA GLU A 153 -17.33 -12.10 -5.46
C GLU A 153 -15.82 -12.08 -5.73
N VAL A 154 -15.24 -10.90 -5.83
CA VAL A 154 -13.84 -10.76 -6.26
C VAL A 154 -12.82 -10.90 -5.13
N ALA A 155 -13.22 -10.67 -3.89
CA ALA A 155 -12.33 -10.71 -2.73
C ALA A 155 -12.97 -11.43 -1.55
N LYS A 156 -12.84 -12.75 -1.50
CA LYS A 156 -13.36 -13.58 -0.41
C LYS A 156 -12.87 -13.10 0.96
N GLY A 157 -13.80 -12.92 1.90
CA GLY A 157 -13.52 -12.54 3.29
C GLY A 157 -14.39 -11.38 3.78
N LYS A 158 -13.89 -10.60 4.75
CA LYS A 158 -14.63 -9.47 5.36
C LYS A 158 -14.64 -8.19 4.51
N PHE A 159 -14.13 -8.25 3.31
CA PHE A 159 -13.96 -7.09 2.44
C PHE A 159 -15.31 -6.44 2.06
N GLU A 160 -16.31 -7.26 1.84
CA GLU A 160 -17.66 -6.82 1.51
C GLU A 160 -18.39 -6.09 2.64
N GLU A 161 -18.06 -6.40 3.90
CA GLU A 161 -18.71 -5.83 5.08
C GLU A 161 -18.14 -4.45 5.49
N VAL A 162 -17.07 -4.00 4.83
CA VAL A 162 -16.40 -2.76 5.21
C VAL A 162 -17.27 -1.56 4.86
N ASP A 163 -17.48 -0.70 5.85
CA ASP A 163 -17.98 0.66 5.63
C ASP A 163 -16.83 1.53 5.07
N VAL A 164 -16.78 1.62 3.75
CA VAL A 164 -15.75 2.34 2.99
C VAL A 164 -15.66 3.80 3.43
N THR A 165 -16.81 4.48 3.53
CA THR A 165 -16.88 5.89 3.89
C THR A 165 -16.30 6.14 5.29
N ARG A 166 -16.64 5.28 6.24
CA ARG A 166 -16.10 5.38 7.60
C ARG A 166 -14.59 5.21 7.63
N VAL A 167 -14.07 4.21 6.91
CA VAL A 167 -12.62 3.96 6.88
C VAL A 167 -11.87 5.11 6.22
N VAL A 168 -12.38 5.64 5.10
CA VAL A 168 -11.78 6.80 4.43
C VAL A 168 -11.71 7.99 5.37
N ARG A 169 -12.82 8.33 6.05
CA ARG A 169 -12.86 9.42 7.04
C ARG A 169 -11.89 9.21 8.20
N GLN A 170 -11.64 7.97 8.63
CA GLN A 170 -10.65 7.66 9.67
C GLN A 170 -9.23 7.95 9.20
N ILE A 171 -8.89 7.65 7.94
CA ILE A 171 -7.59 7.96 7.35
C ILE A 171 -7.41 9.49 7.25
N GLU A 172 -8.40 10.19 6.73
CA GLU A 172 -8.38 11.64 6.58
C GLU A 172 -8.28 12.35 7.95
N ALA A 173 -8.99 11.85 8.97
CA ALA A 173 -8.92 12.37 10.34
C ALA A 173 -7.53 12.21 10.98
N ALA A 174 -6.68 11.34 10.45
CA ALA A 174 -5.28 11.20 10.84
C ALA A 174 -4.33 12.08 10.00
N ASP A 175 -4.84 13.00 9.19
CA ASP A 175 -4.06 13.86 8.29
C ASP A 175 -3.27 13.05 7.25
N ILE A 176 -3.88 11.98 6.72
CA ILE A 176 -3.36 11.14 5.66
C ILE A 176 -4.31 11.23 4.47
N ASN A 177 -3.78 11.51 3.29
CA ASN A 177 -4.58 11.55 2.07
C ASN A 177 -4.89 10.14 1.57
N VAL A 178 -6.01 9.97 0.89
CA VAL A 178 -6.43 8.70 0.31
C VAL A 178 -6.34 8.76 -1.21
N MET A 179 -5.70 7.76 -1.80
CA MET A 179 -5.82 7.43 -3.21
C MET A 179 -6.71 6.19 -3.30
N ALA A 180 -7.98 6.39 -3.61
CA ALA A 180 -8.95 5.31 -3.73
C ALA A 180 -8.82 4.63 -5.10
N ASN A 181 -8.58 3.32 -5.09
CA ASN A 181 -8.44 2.53 -6.30
C ASN A 181 -9.71 1.72 -6.54
N TYR A 182 -10.28 1.90 -7.74
CA TYR A 182 -11.43 1.18 -8.24
C TYR A 182 -11.11 0.46 -9.54
N ILE A 183 -11.78 -0.67 -9.77
CA ILE A 183 -11.66 -1.45 -11.00
C ILE A 183 -13.05 -1.52 -11.64
N PHE A 184 -13.14 -1.11 -12.89
CA PHE A 184 -14.33 -1.28 -13.71
C PHE A 184 -14.15 -2.45 -14.67
N GLY A 185 -15.21 -3.23 -14.89
CA GLY A 185 -15.19 -4.42 -15.72
C GLY A 185 -14.75 -5.68 -14.98
N LEU A 186 -14.96 -5.75 -13.67
CA LEU A 186 -14.85 -7.00 -12.92
C LEU A 186 -15.90 -8.02 -13.42
N PRO A 187 -15.65 -9.35 -13.29
CA PRO A 187 -16.53 -10.37 -13.89
C PRO A 187 -18.02 -10.25 -13.55
N SER A 188 -18.33 -9.73 -12.36
CA SER A 188 -19.71 -9.54 -11.87
C SER A 188 -20.24 -8.11 -12.03
N ASP A 189 -19.49 -7.24 -12.69
CA ASP A 189 -19.95 -5.86 -12.92
C ASP A 189 -21.17 -5.85 -13.84
N THR A 190 -22.10 -5.00 -13.46
CA THR A 190 -23.28 -4.60 -14.23
C THR A 190 -23.27 -3.08 -14.37
N GLU A 191 -24.12 -2.54 -15.21
CA GLU A 191 -24.30 -1.09 -15.31
C GLU A 191 -24.68 -0.47 -13.95
N ASP A 192 -25.53 -1.14 -13.18
CA ASP A 192 -25.95 -0.69 -11.85
C ASP A 192 -24.76 -0.69 -10.88
N SER A 193 -23.95 -1.76 -10.82
CA SER A 193 -22.79 -1.81 -9.93
C SER A 193 -21.71 -0.80 -10.28
N ILE A 194 -21.55 -0.48 -11.56
CA ILE A 194 -20.67 0.57 -12.04
C ILE A 194 -21.18 1.94 -11.58
N ASN A 195 -22.49 2.19 -11.69
CA ASN A 195 -23.10 3.43 -11.21
C ASN A 195 -23.05 3.57 -9.68
N GLU A 196 -23.10 2.47 -8.90
CA GLU A 196 -22.85 2.48 -7.45
C GLU A 196 -21.40 2.89 -7.12
N THR A 197 -20.46 2.62 -8.01
CA THR A 197 -19.05 2.94 -7.83
C THR A 197 -18.73 4.38 -8.19
N TYR A 198 -19.42 4.92 -9.18
CA TYR A 198 -19.23 6.27 -9.69
C TYR A 198 -19.90 7.32 -8.79
#